data_af9a3deaf33a2e91b004c92647f5edd0
#
_entry.id   af9a3deaf33a2e91b004c92647f5edd0
#
_cell.length_a   1.000
_cell.length_b   1.000
_cell.length_c   1.000
_cell.angle_alpha   90.00
_cell.angle_beta   90.00
_cell.angle_gamma   90.00
#
_symmetry.space_group_name_H-M   'P 1'
#
loop_
_entity.id
_entity.type
_entity.pdbx_description
1 polymer ?
#
loop_
_entity_poly.entity_id
_entity_poly.type
_entity_poly.pdbx_seq_one_letter_code
_entity_poly.pdbx_strand_id
1 'polypeptide(L)'
;DRKIIGWDEILEGGLSPEATVMSWRGTSGGISAALQKHDVIMTPGSGGLYLDHYQGDYKIEPVTIPSAPAYLSRTYNYEPVPDTIKSLGLEKHILGVQCNNWSEYMYTNAKMEYQMYPRSLALAEIAWSPAKKKNFTDFARRVDANSVRLDERHVRYHIPLPEQPYGSCDKVVITKDTVVTFQTSRPMKMVYTLDGTTPTPASAVYTEPIKVSGNMTIKIATVLPSGKMSKVRTIDVEKQNYAPAVNVSDTKAGLQLRRIKGNYLKVNQLDFADAEWQDCGTVTNLNKMKVSQPDDAATLRGANNYGAIAEGFINVPEDGVYYLSSRMEQVWIDNKLVINNEGAVKAGTNSDNAVALAKGLHPVKFVYLCNIVGGWPSWWSNLNLEMRKDNQKKFTSVQGTQYFHK
;
A
#
# COMPACT_ATOMS: atom_id res chain seq x y z
N ASP A 1 36.52 -12.52 24.81
CA ASP A 1 36.33 -11.28 24.06
C ASP A 1 35.43 -11.55 22.86
N ARG A 2 34.38 -10.73 22.70
CA ARG A 2 33.42 -10.81 21.60
C ARG A 2 33.35 -9.47 20.90
N LYS A 3 33.31 -9.50 19.56
CA LYS A 3 33.06 -8.29 18.75
C LYS A 3 31.61 -7.89 18.81
N ILE A 4 31.34 -6.59 18.77
CA ILE A 4 30.01 -6.03 18.79
C ILE A 4 29.58 -5.76 17.34
N ILE A 5 28.34 -6.12 17.03
CA ILE A 5 27.64 -5.67 15.82
C ILE A 5 26.44 -4.85 16.30
N GLY A 6 26.33 -3.62 15.84
CA GLY A 6 25.23 -2.73 16.20
C GLY A 6 24.60 -2.08 14.97
N TRP A 7 23.33 -1.70 15.10
CA TRP A 7 22.66 -0.88 14.10
C TRP A 7 23.35 0.49 13.98
N ASP A 8 23.15 1.19 12.88
CA ASP A 8 23.90 2.43 12.59
C ASP A 8 23.64 3.60 13.58
N GLU A 9 22.72 3.45 14.53
CA GLU A 9 22.59 4.33 15.70
C GLU A 9 23.81 4.37 16.61
N ILE A 10 24.60 3.30 16.63
CA ILE A 10 25.83 3.28 17.42
C ILE A 10 26.87 4.35 16.98
N LEU A 11 26.70 4.90 15.77
CA LEU A 11 27.50 6.04 15.28
C LEU A 11 27.26 7.32 16.09
N GLU A 12 26.15 7.44 16.78
CA GLU A 12 25.74 8.64 17.52
C GLU A 12 26.48 8.79 18.86
N GLY A 13 26.98 7.69 19.42
CA GLY A 13 27.64 7.67 20.74
C GLY A 13 29.16 7.43 20.73
N GLY A 14 29.76 7.37 19.55
CA GLY A 14 31.15 6.92 19.38
C GLY A 14 31.30 5.40 19.32
N LEU A 15 32.16 4.90 18.42
CA LEU A 15 32.32 3.49 18.16
C LEU A 15 33.47 2.88 18.96
N SER A 16 33.25 1.69 19.55
CA SER A 16 34.34 0.85 19.96
C SER A 16 35.20 0.44 18.74
N PRO A 17 36.53 0.40 18.82
CA PRO A 17 37.40 0.11 17.67
C PRO A 17 37.09 -1.18 16.94
N GLU A 18 36.53 -2.17 17.63
CA GLU A 18 36.16 -3.48 17.08
C GLU A 18 34.69 -3.60 16.64
N ALA A 19 33.93 -2.51 16.68
CA ALA A 19 32.51 -2.54 16.35
C ALA A 19 32.28 -2.64 14.83
N THR A 20 31.36 -3.52 14.45
CA THR A 20 30.81 -3.61 13.09
C THR A 20 29.47 -2.88 13.02
N VAL A 21 29.22 -2.11 11.98
CA VAL A 21 28.00 -1.31 11.81
C VAL A 21 27.07 -1.96 10.82
N MET A 22 25.79 -2.14 11.22
CA MET A 22 24.71 -2.55 10.31
C MET A 22 23.97 -1.30 9.80
N SER A 23 24.18 -0.96 8.53
CA SER A 23 23.59 0.25 7.92
C SER A 23 22.18 -0.04 7.41
N TRP A 24 21.15 0.35 8.17
CA TRP A 24 19.74 0.06 7.86
C TRP A 24 18.93 1.29 7.43
N ARG A 25 19.24 2.49 7.97
CA ARG A 25 18.56 3.74 7.64
C ARG A 25 18.90 4.28 6.24
N GLY A 26 19.76 3.59 5.52
CA GLY A 26 20.24 3.92 4.17
C GLY A 26 21.68 3.47 4.00
N THR A 27 22.39 4.07 3.04
CA THR A 27 23.82 3.76 2.80
C THR A 27 24.77 4.70 3.56
N SER A 28 24.26 5.83 4.04
CA SER A 28 25.08 6.90 4.68
C SER A 28 25.77 6.43 5.95
N GLY A 29 25.08 5.66 6.79
CA GLY A 29 25.67 5.07 8.01
C GLY A 29 26.83 4.16 7.69
N GLY A 30 26.68 3.29 6.70
CA GLY A 30 27.74 2.40 6.23
C GLY A 30 28.94 3.14 5.65
N ILE A 31 28.70 4.20 4.87
CA ILE A 31 29.77 5.06 4.34
C ILE A 31 30.52 5.74 5.48
N SER A 32 29.80 6.30 6.45
CA SER A 32 30.40 6.96 7.62
C SER A 32 31.25 6.00 8.46
N ALA A 33 30.79 4.77 8.67
CA ALA A 33 31.52 3.74 9.39
C ALA A 33 32.81 3.31 8.64
N ALA A 34 32.71 3.05 7.33
CA ALA A 34 33.85 2.66 6.51
C ALA A 34 34.93 3.75 6.44
N LEU A 35 34.55 5.04 6.40
CA LEU A 35 35.46 6.18 6.52
C LEU A 35 36.24 6.19 7.84
N GLN A 36 35.61 5.70 8.91
CA GLN A 36 36.22 5.52 10.23
C GLN A 36 36.96 4.17 10.38
N LYS A 37 37.07 3.40 9.26
CA LYS A 37 37.74 2.08 9.20
C LYS A 37 37.03 0.99 10.00
N HIS A 38 35.74 1.12 10.24
CA HIS A 38 34.91 0.07 10.79
C HIS A 38 34.35 -0.84 9.69
N ASP A 39 34.16 -2.11 10.01
CA ASP A 39 33.48 -3.06 9.15
C ASP A 39 31.98 -2.76 9.10
N VAL A 40 31.36 -3.07 7.96
CA VAL A 40 29.97 -2.72 7.67
C VAL A 40 29.22 -3.91 7.07
N ILE A 41 28.01 -4.11 7.53
CA ILE A 41 27.01 -4.97 6.88
C ILE A 41 25.91 -4.03 6.32
N MET A 42 25.70 -4.11 5.00
CA MET A 42 24.69 -3.27 4.34
C MET A 42 23.31 -3.95 4.39
N THR A 43 22.33 -3.26 4.98
CA THR A 43 20.96 -3.78 5.12
C THR A 43 19.88 -2.69 4.98
N PRO A 44 19.99 -1.73 4.02
CA PRO A 44 19.05 -0.62 3.95
C PRO A 44 17.68 -1.05 3.43
N GLY A 45 16.62 -0.67 4.16
CA GLY A 45 15.24 -0.86 3.72
C GLY A 45 14.93 -0.18 2.39
N SER A 46 15.54 0.99 2.16
CA SER A 46 15.47 1.71 0.88
C SER A 46 16.05 0.94 -0.31
N GLY A 47 16.94 -0.02 -0.08
CA GLY A 47 17.48 -0.94 -1.09
C GLY A 47 16.57 -2.14 -1.41
N GLY A 48 15.41 -2.25 -0.76
CA GLY A 48 14.54 -3.43 -0.89
C GLY A 48 15.04 -4.64 -0.10
N LEU A 49 15.86 -4.42 0.95
CA LEU A 49 16.42 -5.45 1.80
C LEU A 49 15.54 -5.75 3.04
N TYR A 50 14.41 -5.06 3.18
CA TYR A 50 13.39 -5.40 4.17
C TYR A 50 12.34 -6.29 3.52
N LEU A 51 12.38 -7.58 3.87
CA LEU A 51 11.53 -8.60 3.26
C LEU A 51 10.11 -8.64 3.83
N ASP A 52 9.85 -7.92 4.90
CA ASP A 52 8.53 -7.66 5.45
C ASP A 52 7.75 -6.58 4.67
N HIS A 53 8.37 -5.92 3.70
CA HIS A 53 7.70 -4.97 2.80
C HIS A 53 6.88 -5.69 1.71
N TYR A 54 5.89 -4.98 1.12
CA TYR A 54 5.09 -5.49 0.03
C TYR A 54 5.95 -5.91 -1.17
N GLN A 55 5.62 -7.04 -1.81
CA GLN A 55 6.30 -7.53 -3.02
C GLN A 55 5.64 -7.09 -4.32
N GLY A 56 4.44 -6.53 -4.23
CA GLY A 56 3.62 -6.00 -5.32
C GLY A 56 2.83 -4.79 -4.85
N ASP A 57 1.80 -4.42 -5.62
CA ASP A 57 0.90 -3.34 -5.23
C ASP A 57 0.20 -3.68 -3.91
N TYR A 58 0.40 -2.83 -2.89
CA TYR A 58 -0.09 -3.04 -1.53
C TYR A 58 -1.60 -3.26 -1.41
N LYS A 59 -2.38 -2.82 -2.41
CA LYS A 59 -3.85 -2.98 -2.42
C LYS A 59 -4.30 -4.41 -2.69
N ILE A 60 -3.47 -5.19 -3.35
CA ILE A 60 -3.79 -6.57 -3.74
C ILE A 60 -2.91 -7.61 -3.06
N GLU A 61 -1.87 -7.16 -2.38
CA GLU A 61 -0.97 -8.02 -1.62
C GLU A 61 -1.50 -8.27 -0.19
N PRO A 62 -1.15 -9.41 0.43
CA PRO A 62 -1.47 -9.65 1.84
C PRO A 62 -0.89 -8.55 2.74
N VAL A 63 -1.70 -8.06 3.67
CA VAL A 63 -1.32 -6.96 4.58
C VAL A 63 0.03 -7.24 5.24
N THR A 64 0.90 -6.24 5.21
CA THR A 64 2.21 -6.23 5.86
C THR A 64 2.55 -4.80 6.29
N ILE A 65 3.79 -4.55 6.70
CA ILE A 65 4.20 -3.22 7.16
C ILE A 65 3.95 -2.16 6.07
N PRO A 66 3.34 -1.02 6.42
CA PRO A 66 3.05 0.03 5.46
C PRO A 66 4.31 0.57 4.81
N SER A 67 4.51 0.25 3.54
CA SER A 67 5.72 0.61 2.80
C SER A 67 5.46 0.70 1.30
N ALA A 68 6.35 1.39 0.60
CA ALA A 68 6.40 1.27 -0.85
C ALA A 68 6.79 -0.17 -1.25
N PRO A 69 6.26 -0.70 -2.37
CA PRO A 69 6.60 -2.05 -2.81
C PRO A 69 8.11 -2.25 -3.01
N ALA A 70 8.62 -3.33 -2.44
CA ALA A 70 9.97 -3.81 -2.66
C ALA A 70 9.91 -4.98 -3.65
N TYR A 71 9.67 -4.67 -4.92
CA TYR A 71 9.69 -5.65 -6.01
C TYR A 71 11.01 -6.43 -6.05
N LEU A 72 10.96 -7.64 -6.57
CA LEU A 72 12.15 -8.49 -6.76
C LEU A 72 13.30 -7.74 -7.46
N SER A 73 12.97 -6.91 -8.46
CA SER A 73 13.94 -6.07 -9.18
C SER A 73 14.63 -5.05 -8.30
N ARG A 74 13.94 -4.52 -7.28
CA ARG A 74 14.54 -3.54 -6.34
C ARG A 74 15.61 -4.18 -5.50
N THR A 75 15.36 -5.36 -4.91
CA THR A 75 16.37 -6.12 -4.16
C THR A 75 17.53 -6.52 -5.08
N TYR A 76 17.24 -7.01 -6.29
CA TYR A 76 18.26 -7.43 -7.24
C TYR A 76 19.16 -6.28 -7.73
N ASN A 77 18.60 -5.10 -7.92
CA ASN A 77 19.35 -3.93 -8.41
C ASN A 77 20.12 -3.21 -7.30
N TYR A 78 19.94 -3.59 -6.05
CA TYR A 78 20.74 -3.03 -4.97
C TYR A 78 22.23 -3.34 -5.17
N GLU A 79 23.10 -2.35 -4.98
CA GLU A 79 24.55 -2.49 -5.03
C GLU A 79 25.10 -2.47 -3.60
N PRO A 80 25.64 -3.61 -3.10
CA PRO A 80 26.15 -3.70 -1.73
C PRO A 80 27.30 -2.75 -1.43
N VAL A 81 28.15 -2.46 -2.42
CA VAL A 81 29.28 -1.55 -2.28
C VAL A 81 28.97 -0.24 -2.98
N PRO A 82 28.62 0.84 -2.24
CA PRO A 82 28.35 2.14 -2.85
C PRO A 82 29.54 2.70 -3.64
N ASP A 83 29.27 3.46 -4.70
CA ASP A 83 30.33 4.02 -5.55
C ASP A 83 31.27 4.94 -4.78
N THR A 84 30.77 5.66 -3.75
CA THR A 84 31.60 6.44 -2.84
C THR A 84 32.64 5.57 -2.14
N ILE A 85 32.28 4.38 -1.69
CA ILE A 85 33.21 3.43 -1.05
C ILE A 85 34.25 2.94 -2.04
N LYS A 86 33.84 2.61 -3.28
CA LYS A 86 34.74 2.18 -4.35
C LYS A 86 35.76 3.28 -4.71
N SER A 87 35.28 4.52 -4.88
CA SER A 87 36.15 5.67 -5.23
C SER A 87 37.22 6.00 -4.17
N LEU A 88 36.96 5.61 -2.93
CA LEU A 88 37.88 5.80 -1.79
C LEU A 88 38.76 4.59 -1.48
N GLY A 89 38.59 3.45 -2.19
CA GLY A 89 39.35 2.23 -1.94
C GLY A 89 39.04 1.60 -0.59
N LEU A 90 37.79 1.74 -0.12
CA LEU A 90 37.33 1.28 1.20
C LEU A 90 36.48 0.00 1.14
N GLU A 91 36.42 -0.67 -0.02
CA GLU A 91 35.56 -1.85 -0.25
C GLU A 91 35.79 -2.97 0.74
N LYS A 92 37.05 -3.12 1.22
CA LYS A 92 37.43 -4.14 2.23
C LYS A 92 36.64 -4.06 3.53
N HIS A 93 36.06 -2.88 3.83
CA HIS A 93 35.24 -2.66 5.03
C HIS A 93 33.79 -3.11 4.83
N ILE A 94 33.34 -3.37 3.60
CA ILE A 94 32.00 -3.91 3.36
C ILE A 94 32.05 -5.42 3.44
N LEU A 95 31.70 -5.98 4.60
CA LEU A 95 31.70 -7.43 4.83
C LEU A 95 30.65 -8.16 3.99
N GLY A 96 29.55 -7.48 3.67
CA GLY A 96 28.48 -8.06 2.88
C GLY A 96 27.15 -7.33 3.04
N VAL A 97 26.09 -8.08 2.76
CA VAL A 97 24.71 -7.59 2.71
C VAL A 97 23.79 -8.54 3.46
N GLN A 98 22.76 -7.99 4.11
CA GLN A 98 21.74 -8.74 4.84
C GLN A 98 20.35 -8.28 4.48
N CYS A 99 19.39 -9.20 4.46
CA CYS A 99 17.94 -8.88 4.46
C CYS A 99 17.35 -9.08 5.85
N ASN A 100 16.45 -8.17 6.22
CA ASN A 100 15.67 -8.26 7.45
C ASN A 100 14.24 -8.67 7.14
N ASN A 101 13.61 -9.40 8.05
CA ASN A 101 12.23 -9.84 7.94
C ASN A 101 11.57 -9.68 9.31
N TRP A 102 11.02 -8.46 9.58
CA TRP A 102 10.41 -8.11 10.85
C TRP A 102 9.03 -8.74 10.99
N SER A 103 8.65 -9.13 12.19
CA SER A 103 7.55 -10.08 12.42
C SER A 103 6.20 -9.45 12.76
N GLU A 104 6.06 -8.12 12.76
CA GLU A 104 4.84 -7.41 13.19
C GLU A 104 3.57 -7.87 12.47
N TYR A 105 3.71 -8.32 11.21
CA TYR A 105 2.60 -8.79 10.39
C TYR A 105 2.76 -10.26 9.95
N MET A 106 3.60 -11.04 10.64
CA MET A 106 3.86 -12.44 10.29
C MET A 106 3.29 -13.39 11.34
N TYR A 107 2.10 -13.86 11.08
CA TYR A 107 1.36 -14.75 11.99
C TYR A 107 1.59 -16.25 11.72
N THR A 108 2.23 -16.59 10.59
CA THR A 108 2.46 -17.99 10.20
C THR A 108 3.78 -18.15 9.44
N ASN A 109 4.36 -19.35 9.47
CA ASN A 109 5.52 -19.69 8.64
C ASN A 109 5.27 -19.50 7.15
N ALA A 110 4.04 -19.80 6.67
CA ALA A 110 3.66 -19.60 5.29
C ALA A 110 3.72 -18.11 4.86
N LYS A 111 3.35 -17.19 5.77
CA LYS A 111 3.47 -15.74 5.54
C LYS A 111 4.94 -15.31 5.53
N MET A 112 5.75 -15.84 6.44
CA MET A 112 7.19 -15.59 6.48
C MET A 112 7.86 -16.03 5.16
N GLU A 113 7.63 -17.26 4.73
CA GLU A 113 8.16 -17.80 3.47
C GLU A 113 7.73 -16.98 2.26
N TYR A 114 6.43 -16.60 2.22
CA TYR A 114 5.89 -15.72 1.19
C TYR A 114 6.65 -14.39 1.13
N GLN A 115 6.98 -13.79 2.26
CA GLN A 115 7.73 -12.54 2.31
C GLN A 115 9.21 -12.73 1.94
N MET A 116 9.82 -13.84 2.30
CA MET A 116 11.23 -14.11 2.02
C MET A 116 11.48 -14.43 0.54
N TYR A 117 10.65 -15.30 -0.05
CA TYR A 117 10.88 -15.80 -1.40
C TYR A 117 10.01 -15.09 -2.45
N PRO A 118 10.60 -14.76 -3.63
CA PRO A 118 11.95 -15.10 -4.10
C PRO A 118 13.03 -14.05 -3.79
N ARG A 119 12.77 -12.98 -3.00
CA ARG A 119 13.73 -11.88 -2.78
C ARG A 119 15.02 -12.33 -2.09
N SER A 120 14.97 -13.35 -1.23
CA SER A 120 16.18 -13.97 -0.67
C SER A 120 17.10 -14.58 -1.72
N LEU A 121 16.56 -15.03 -2.86
CA LEU A 121 17.37 -15.46 -4.00
C LEU A 121 18.09 -14.29 -4.66
N ALA A 122 17.44 -13.11 -4.71
CA ALA A 122 18.06 -11.88 -5.20
C ALA A 122 19.19 -11.44 -4.26
N LEU A 123 18.98 -11.51 -2.94
CA LEU A 123 20.03 -11.26 -1.96
C LEU A 123 21.25 -12.16 -2.20
N ALA A 124 21.02 -13.47 -2.35
CA ALA A 124 22.11 -14.43 -2.62
C ALA A 124 22.87 -14.05 -3.91
N GLU A 125 22.15 -13.70 -4.99
CA GLU A 125 22.79 -13.31 -6.24
C GLU A 125 23.67 -12.06 -6.08
N ILE A 126 23.18 -11.01 -5.45
CA ILE A 126 23.95 -9.77 -5.27
C ILE A 126 25.10 -9.89 -4.27
N ALA A 127 25.03 -10.85 -3.34
CA ALA A 127 26.08 -11.13 -2.38
C ALA A 127 27.25 -11.94 -3.01
N TRP A 128 26.96 -12.78 -3.99
CA TRP A 128 27.93 -13.72 -4.56
C TRP A 128 28.37 -13.41 -5.98
N SER A 129 27.62 -12.55 -6.71
CA SER A 129 27.90 -12.25 -8.11
C SER A 129 28.48 -10.85 -8.30
N PRO A 130 29.55 -10.69 -9.09
CA PRO A 130 30.05 -9.37 -9.42
C PRO A 130 29.00 -8.51 -10.13
N ALA A 131 28.91 -7.21 -9.78
CA ALA A 131 27.95 -6.28 -10.34
C ALA A 131 27.89 -6.27 -11.88
N LYS A 132 29.06 -6.40 -12.56
CA LYS A 132 29.15 -6.46 -14.03
C LYS A 132 28.47 -7.68 -14.68
N LYS A 133 28.14 -8.72 -13.89
CA LYS A 133 27.43 -9.92 -14.37
C LYS A 133 25.93 -9.86 -14.11
N LYS A 134 25.43 -8.83 -13.44
CA LYS A 134 24.00 -8.70 -13.15
C LYS A 134 23.19 -8.57 -14.45
N ASN A 135 22.16 -9.39 -14.57
CA ASN A 135 21.16 -9.36 -15.63
C ASN A 135 19.82 -9.77 -15.04
N PHE A 136 18.94 -8.80 -14.79
CA PHE A 136 17.67 -9.05 -14.14
C PHE A 136 16.75 -9.99 -14.95
N THR A 137 16.73 -9.87 -16.27
CA THR A 137 15.90 -10.73 -17.12
C THR A 137 16.31 -12.20 -17.00
N ASP A 138 17.61 -12.49 -17.08
CA ASP A 138 18.12 -13.86 -16.88
C ASP A 138 17.88 -14.34 -15.44
N PHE A 139 18.12 -13.49 -14.45
CA PHE A 139 17.86 -13.81 -13.06
C PHE A 139 16.39 -14.16 -12.84
N ALA A 140 15.45 -13.35 -13.35
CA ALA A 140 14.01 -13.59 -13.24
C ALA A 140 13.62 -14.95 -13.84
N ARG A 141 14.15 -15.27 -15.02
CA ARG A 141 13.97 -16.58 -15.68
C ARG A 141 14.47 -17.73 -14.81
N ARG A 142 15.66 -17.58 -14.18
CA ARG A 142 16.21 -18.60 -13.26
C ARG A 142 15.40 -18.73 -11.97
N VAL A 143 14.85 -17.63 -11.45
CA VAL A 143 13.91 -17.64 -10.30
C VAL A 143 12.68 -18.45 -10.63
N ASP A 144 12.07 -18.22 -11.79
CA ASP A 144 10.87 -18.93 -12.21
C ASP A 144 11.13 -20.42 -12.43
N ALA A 145 12.28 -20.78 -13.02
CA ALA A 145 12.71 -22.17 -13.16
C ALA A 145 13.01 -22.84 -11.80
N ASN A 146 13.56 -22.09 -10.83
CA ASN A 146 13.85 -22.61 -9.49
C ASN A 146 12.59 -22.80 -8.63
N SER A 147 11.45 -22.27 -9.04
CA SER A 147 10.18 -22.41 -8.31
C SER A 147 9.80 -23.88 -8.08
N VAL A 148 10.16 -24.77 -8.99
CA VAL A 148 9.93 -26.24 -8.84
C VAL A 148 10.61 -26.78 -7.58
N ARG A 149 11.85 -26.33 -7.29
CA ARG A 149 12.58 -26.75 -6.07
C ARG A 149 11.94 -26.21 -4.79
N LEU A 150 11.36 -25.02 -4.85
CA LEU A 150 10.60 -24.46 -3.74
C LEU A 150 9.31 -25.25 -3.52
N ASP A 151 8.64 -25.68 -4.61
CA ASP A 151 7.45 -26.52 -4.54
C ASP A 151 7.74 -27.90 -3.94
N GLU A 152 8.82 -28.56 -4.36
CA GLU A 152 9.28 -29.84 -3.78
C GLU A 152 9.56 -29.75 -2.28
N ARG A 153 9.93 -28.59 -1.78
CA ARG A 153 10.19 -28.31 -0.36
C ARG A 153 8.99 -27.72 0.37
N HIS A 154 7.83 -27.65 -0.30
CA HIS A 154 6.59 -27.07 0.22
C HIS A 154 6.73 -25.61 0.70
N VAL A 155 7.68 -24.85 0.17
CA VAL A 155 7.90 -23.45 0.50
C VAL A 155 6.79 -22.60 -0.14
N ARG A 156 6.19 -21.70 0.64
CA ARG A 156 5.19 -20.72 0.18
C ARG A 156 5.90 -19.47 -0.31
N TYR A 157 6.04 -19.30 -1.60
CA TYR A 157 6.71 -18.15 -2.21
C TYR A 157 5.74 -17.25 -2.96
N HIS A 158 6.13 -15.99 -3.12
CA HIS A 158 5.39 -14.99 -3.87
C HIS A 158 5.44 -15.28 -5.38
N ILE A 159 4.25 -15.32 -6.00
CA ILE A 159 4.08 -15.26 -7.44
C ILE A 159 3.40 -13.91 -7.75
N PRO A 160 4.01 -13.02 -8.57
CA PRO A 160 3.45 -11.71 -8.84
C PRO A 160 2.00 -11.77 -9.28
N LEU A 161 1.17 -10.93 -8.69
CA LEU A 161 -0.21 -10.75 -9.12
C LEU A 161 -0.26 -9.84 -10.36
N PRO A 162 -1.25 -10.02 -11.25
CA PRO A 162 -1.53 -9.01 -12.28
C PRO A 162 -1.89 -7.67 -11.65
N GLU A 163 -1.16 -6.61 -11.99
CA GLU A 163 -1.34 -5.25 -11.49
C GLU A 163 -1.90 -4.33 -12.58
N GLN A 164 -2.64 -3.30 -12.20
CA GLN A 164 -3.05 -2.24 -13.13
C GLN A 164 -2.03 -1.09 -13.10
N PRO A 165 -1.70 -0.46 -14.25
CA PRO A 165 -0.61 0.52 -14.35
C PRO A 165 -0.77 1.77 -13.49
N TYR A 166 -1.99 2.12 -13.15
CA TYR A 166 -2.33 3.34 -12.38
C TYR A 166 -2.72 3.06 -10.92
N GLY A 167 -2.40 1.88 -10.43
CA GLY A 167 -2.78 1.36 -9.13
C GLY A 167 -3.88 0.32 -9.26
N SER A 168 -3.67 -0.80 -8.58
CA SER A 168 -4.58 -1.94 -8.64
C SER A 168 -5.85 -1.66 -7.85
N CYS A 169 -6.98 -2.03 -8.42
CA CYS A 169 -8.29 -2.05 -7.75
C CYS A 169 -9.11 -3.23 -8.25
N ASP A 170 -10.02 -3.70 -7.44
CA ASP A 170 -10.91 -4.82 -7.81
C ASP A 170 -12.23 -4.34 -8.39
N LYS A 171 -12.45 -3.02 -8.47
CA LYS A 171 -13.57 -2.40 -9.15
C LYS A 171 -13.07 -1.38 -10.18
N VAL A 172 -13.51 -1.53 -11.43
CA VAL A 172 -13.26 -0.60 -12.52
C VAL A 172 -14.58 0.00 -12.98
N VAL A 173 -14.71 1.32 -12.93
CA VAL A 173 -15.89 2.03 -13.46
C VAL A 173 -15.56 2.58 -14.85
N ILE A 174 -16.49 2.41 -15.79
CA ILE A 174 -16.38 2.94 -17.14
C ILE A 174 -17.65 3.74 -17.49
N THR A 175 -17.50 4.78 -18.30
CA THR A 175 -18.65 5.55 -18.83
C THR A 175 -18.83 5.36 -20.33
N LYS A 176 -17.81 4.82 -21.00
CA LYS A 176 -17.77 4.50 -22.44
C LYS A 176 -16.90 3.27 -22.66
N ASP A 177 -16.96 2.72 -23.83
CA ASP A 177 -16.11 1.60 -24.22
C ASP A 177 -14.63 1.97 -24.06
N THR A 178 -13.87 1.09 -23.44
CA THR A 178 -12.44 1.30 -23.10
C THR A 178 -11.70 -0.03 -23.01
N VAL A 179 -10.49 -0.01 -22.44
CA VAL A 179 -9.68 -1.21 -22.19
C VAL A 179 -9.20 -1.25 -20.74
N VAL A 180 -9.06 -2.46 -20.21
CA VAL A 180 -8.38 -2.71 -18.92
C VAL A 180 -7.03 -3.35 -19.20
N THR A 181 -5.98 -2.73 -18.65
CA THR A 181 -4.60 -3.15 -18.88
C THR A 181 -4.04 -3.79 -17.60
N PHE A 182 -3.29 -4.87 -17.79
CA PHE A 182 -2.56 -5.55 -16.72
C PHE A 182 -1.08 -5.67 -17.05
N GLN A 183 -0.27 -5.68 -16.00
CA GLN A 183 1.17 -5.89 -16.05
C GLN A 183 1.60 -6.74 -14.85
N THR A 184 2.81 -7.27 -14.89
CA THR A 184 3.45 -7.96 -13.76
C THR A 184 4.79 -7.30 -13.45
N SER A 185 5.26 -7.45 -12.22
CA SER A 185 6.54 -6.88 -11.75
C SER A 185 7.79 -7.43 -12.48
N ARG A 186 7.63 -8.49 -13.26
CA ARG A 186 8.60 -9.06 -14.20
C ARG A 186 7.85 -9.76 -15.34
N PRO A 187 8.46 -10.01 -16.52
CA PRO A 187 7.78 -10.67 -17.64
C PRO A 187 7.27 -12.06 -17.25
N MET A 188 5.96 -12.26 -17.28
CA MET A 188 5.31 -13.52 -16.95
C MET A 188 4.05 -13.74 -17.79
N LYS A 189 3.72 -15.01 -18.03
CA LYS A 189 2.44 -15.39 -18.64
C LYS A 189 1.30 -15.02 -17.71
N MET A 190 0.27 -14.35 -18.21
CA MET A 190 -1.01 -14.16 -17.55
C MET A 190 -2.12 -14.86 -18.32
N VAL A 191 -3.10 -15.42 -17.61
CA VAL A 191 -4.29 -16.06 -18.19
C VAL A 191 -5.54 -15.46 -17.57
N TYR A 192 -6.62 -15.39 -18.34
CA TYR A 192 -7.86 -14.76 -17.88
C TYR A 192 -9.13 -15.45 -18.40
N THR A 193 -10.26 -15.12 -17.76
CA THR A 193 -11.61 -15.46 -18.17
C THR A 193 -12.53 -14.25 -18.06
N LEU A 194 -13.60 -14.20 -18.86
CA LEU A 194 -14.59 -13.11 -18.90
C LEU A 194 -16.01 -13.61 -18.61
N ASP A 195 -16.19 -14.90 -18.40
CA ASP A 195 -17.46 -15.60 -18.16
C ASP A 195 -17.72 -15.91 -16.68
N GLY A 196 -16.86 -15.38 -15.80
CA GLY A 196 -16.94 -15.62 -14.35
C GLY A 196 -16.34 -16.93 -13.88
N THR A 197 -15.88 -17.81 -14.77
CA THR A 197 -15.17 -19.03 -14.39
C THR A 197 -13.77 -18.73 -13.82
N THR A 198 -13.23 -19.66 -13.04
CA THR A 198 -11.84 -19.51 -12.55
C THR A 198 -10.87 -19.88 -13.65
N PRO A 199 -9.92 -19.00 -14.01
CA PRO A 199 -8.92 -19.31 -15.04
C PRO A 199 -8.04 -20.49 -14.62
N THR A 200 -7.60 -21.23 -15.62
CA THR A 200 -6.63 -22.33 -15.51
C THR A 200 -5.41 -22.01 -16.37
N PRO A 201 -4.29 -22.74 -16.26
CA PRO A 201 -3.14 -22.55 -17.14
C PRO A 201 -3.43 -22.66 -18.65
N ALA A 202 -4.57 -23.30 -19.00
CA ALA A 202 -5.05 -23.48 -20.37
C ALA A 202 -6.04 -22.37 -20.82
N SER A 203 -6.44 -21.47 -19.93
CA SER A 203 -7.34 -20.37 -20.27
C SER A 203 -6.69 -19.38 -21.23
N ALA A 204 -7.47 -18.44 -21.77
CA ALA A 204 -7.01 -17.41 -22.69
C ALA A 204 -5.79 -16.66 -22.14
N VAL A 205 -4.75 -16.53 -22.97
CA VAL A 205 -3.53 -15.84 -22.60
C VAL A 205 -3.71 -14.34 -22.80
N TYR A 206 -3.35 -13.55 -21.79
CA TYR A 206 -3.36 -12.11 -21.86
C TYR A 206 -2.16 -11.62 -22.70
N THR A 207 -2.44 -11.12 -23.89
CA THR A 207 -1.43 -10.60 -24.83
C THR A 207 -1.66 -9.13 -25.16
N GLU A 208 -2.87 -8.63 -24.95
CA GLU A 208 -3.27 -7.25 -25.21
C GLU A 208 -4.31 -6.77 -24.17
N PRO A 209 -4.51 -5.45 -24.02
CA PRO A 209 -5.51 -4.90 -23.11
C PRO A 209 -6.91 -5.44 -23.39
N ILE A 210 -7.64 -5.82 -22.33
CA ILE A 210 -8.98 -6.41 -22.42
C ILE A 210 -9.99 -5.31 -22.75
N LYS A 211 -10.72 -5.46 -23.86
CA LYS A 211 -11.79 -4.54 -24.25
C LYS A 211 -13.01 -4.72 -23.33
N VAL A 212 -13.56 -3.62 -22.86
CA VAL A 212 -14.71 -3.57 -21.97
C VAL A 212 -15.73 -2.54 -22.49
N SER A 213 -17.00 -2.93 -22.60
CA SER A 213 -18.06 -2.08 -23.11
C SER A 213 -19.31 -2.04 -22.22
N GLY A 214 -19.34 -2.87 -21.17
CA GLY A 214 -20.46 -3.00 -20.24
C GLY A 214 -20.04 -3.64 -18.94
N ASN A 215 -21.03 -3.99 -18.11
CA ASN A 215 -20.79 -4.71 -16.87
C ASN A 215 -20.23 -6.10 -17.18
N MET A 216 -19.12 -6.46 -16.55
CA MET A 216 -18.50 -7.78 -16.69
C MET A 216 -17.51 -8.01 -15.54
N THR A 217 -17.18 -9.28 -15.34
CA THR A 217 -16.15 -9.69 -14.38
C THR A 217 -14.94 -10.26 -15.13
N ILE A 218 -13.76 -9.69 -14.87
CA ILE A 218 -12.49 -10.21 -15.35
C ILE A 218 -11.84 -11.01 -14.23
N LYS A 219 -11.55 -12.30 -14.44
CA LYS A 219 -10.70 -13.08 -13.55
C LYS A 219 -9.36 -13.33 -14.23
N ILE A 220 -8.28 -12.98 -13.55
CA ILE A 220 -6.94 -13.01 -14.13
C ILE A 220 -5.91 -13.52 -13.11
N ALA A 221 -4.93 -14.28 -13.58
CA ALA A 221 -3.84 -14.79 -12.77
C ALA A 221 -2.55 -14.91 -13.59
N THR A 222 -1.43 -14.89 -12.90
CA THR A 222 -0.10 -15.15 -13.45
C THR A 222 0.17 -16.65 -13.43
N VAL A 223 0.90 -17.16 -14.42
CA VAL A 223 1.25 -18.59 -14.55
C VAL A 223 2.76 -18.75 -14.66
N LEU A 224 3.32 -19.57 -13.78
CA LEU A 224 4.73 -20.00 -13.83
C LEU A 224 4.96 -21.04 -14.94
N PRO A 225 6.21 -21.25 -15.39
CA PRO A 225 6.53 -22.31 -16.34
C PRO A 225 6.13 -23.72 -15.88
N SER A 226 6.07 -23.96 -14.56
CA SER A 226 5.60 -25.21 -13.97
C SER A 226 4.08 -25.44 -14.09
N GLY A 227 3.32 -24.42 -14.52
CA GLY A 227 1.86 -24.44 -14.52
C GLY A 227 1.24 -23.94 -13.21
N LYS A 228 2.01 -23.73 -12.15
CA LYS A 228 1.51 -23.16 -10.89
C LYS A 228 1.07 -21.71 -11.12
N MET A 229 -0.04 -21.35 -10.51
CA MET A 229 -0.65 -20.02 -10.69
C MET A 229 -0.51 -19.17 -9.44
N SER A 230 -0.52 -17.85 -9.63
CA SER A 230 -0.76 -16.90 -8.55
C SER A 230 -2.19 -17.04 -8.01
N LYS A 231 -2.49 -16.34 -6.91
CA LYS A 231 -3.88 -16.11 -6.53
C LYS A 231 -4.61 -15.42 -7.69
N VAL A 232 -5.85 -15.85 -7.96
CA VAL A 232 -6.70 -15.23 -8.98
C VAL A 232 -7.19 -13.89 -8.47
N ARG A 233 -7.03 -12.83 -9.26
CA ARG A 233 -7.70 -11.57 -9.04
C ARG A 233 -9.04 -11.55 -9.76
N THR A 234 -10.04 -11.00 -9.09
CA THR A 234 -11.37 -10.73 -9.66
C THR A 234 -11.54 -9.23 -9.76
N ILE A 235 -11.81 -8.73 -10.96
CA ILE A 235 -12.02 -7.31 -11.22
C ILE A 235 -13.44 -7.16 -11.78
N ASP A 236 -14.29 -6.43 -11.06
CA ASP A 236 -15.64 -6.11 -11.48
C ASP A 236 -15.64 -4.81 -12.27
N VAL A 237 -16.01 -4.88 -13.54
CA VAL A 237 -16.20 -3.73 -14.42
C VAL A 237 -17.67 -3.32 -14.37
N GLU A 238 -17.92 -2.06 -14.02
CA GLU A 238 -19.25 -1.48 -13.92
C GLU A 238 -19.38 -0.30 -14.88
N LYS A 239 -20.35 -0.35 -15.80
CA LYS A 239 -20.68 0.79 -16.66
C LYS A 239 -21.64 1.70 -15.91
N GLN A 240 -21.24 2.96 -15.73
CA GLN A 240 -22.01 3.98 -15.05
C GLN A 240 -22.24 5.17 -15.97
N ASN A 241 -23.35 5.86 -15.76
CA ASN A 241 -23.51 7.24 -16.22
C ASN A 241 -22.90 8.17 -15.16
N TYR A 242 -22.49 9.38 -15.56
CA TYR A 242 -22.08 10.40 -14.60
C TYR A 242 -23.24 10.71 -13.66
N ALA A 243 -23.04 10.56 -12.35
CA ALA A 243 -23.98 11.03 -11.35
C ALA A 243 -24.15 12.54 -11.52
N PRO A 244 -25.40 13.07 -11.63
CA PRO A 244 -25.61 14.49 -11.85
C PRO A 244 -25.24 15.29 -10.61
N ALA A 245 -24.62 16.45 -10.81
CA ALA A 245 -24.39 17.40 -9.74
C ALA A 245 -25.72 17.97 -9.22
N VAL A 246 -25.76 18.30 -7.94
CA VAL A 246 -26.91 18.98 -7.34
C VAL A 246 -26.81 20.51 -7.51
N ASN A 247 -27.93 21.17 -7.74
CA ASN A 247 -28.00 22.62 -7.75
C ASN A 247 -28.39 23.14 -6.36
N VAL A 248 -27.42 23.74 -5.67
CA VAL A 248 -27.57 24.26 -4.31
C VAL A 248 -27.14 25.72 -4.28
N SER A 249 -28.08 26.62 -3.91
CA SER A 249 -27.77 28.04 -3.67
C SER A 249 -27.29 28.29 -2.25
N ASP A 250 -26.65 29.42 -2.05
CA ASP A 250 -26.23 29.96 -0.74
C ASP A 250 -25.30 29.05 0.08
N THR A 251 -24.41 28.37 -0.62
CA THR A 251 -23.42 27.50 0.04
C THR A 251 -22.31 28.31 0.72
N LYS A 252 -21.88 27.83 1.87
CA LYS A 252 -20.73 28.32 2.64
C LYS A 252 -19.58 27.33 2.55
N ALA A 253 -18.35 27.80 2.72
CA ALA A 253 -17.16 26.97 2.66
C ALA A 253 -17.10 25.98 3.83
N GLY A 254 -16.65 24.75 3.55
CA GLY A 254 -16.41 23.69 4.52
C GLY A 254 -17.57 22.71 4.70
N LEU A 255 -17.41 21.78 5.61
CA LEU A 255 -18.37 20.73 5.97
C LEU A 255 -18.86 20.95 7.39
N GLN A 256 -20.12 20.65 7.67
CA GLN A 256 -20.65 20.64 9.04
C GLN A 256 -20.15 19.42 9.79
N LEU A 257 -19.53 19.62 10.96
CA LEU A 257 -18.97 18.58 11.80
C LEU A 257 -19.84 18.36 13.04
N ARG A 258 -20.19 17.10 13.28
CA ARG A 258 -20.84 16.64 14.52
C ARG A 258 -20.00 15.54 15.16
N ARG A 259 -20.01 15.48 16.50
CA ARG A 259 -19.37 14.40 17.28
C ARG A 259 -20.33 13.81 18.28
N ILE A 260 -20.10 12.53 18.60
CA ILE A 260 -20.84 11.80 19.63
C ILE A 260 -19.84 11.03 20.51
N LYS A 261 -19.90 11.26 21.81
CA LYS A 261 -18.99 10.62 22.76
C LYS A 261 -19.33 9.13 22.91
N GLY A 262 -18.33 8.27 22.96
CA GLY A 262 -18.48 6.85 23.17
C GLY A 262 -17.42 6.04 22.42
N ASN A 263 -17.28 4.76 22.79
CA ASN A 263 -16.36 3.85 22.14
C ASN A 263 -17.12 3.00 21.10
N TYR A 264 -16.95 3.35 19.84
CA TYR A 264 -17.60 2.69 18.71
C TYR A 264 -16.59 1.93 17.88
N LEU A 265 -16.88 0.66 17.60
CA LEU A 265 -16.07 -0.21 16.73
C LEU A 265 -16.66 -0.33 15.33
N LYS A 266 -17.96 -0.04 15.19
CA LYS A 266 -18.70 -0.10 13.92
C LYS A 266 -19.57 1.14 13.76
N VAL A 267 -19.75 1.58 12.52
CA VAL A 267 -20.53 2.79 12.20
C VAL A 267 -21.99 2.65 12.61
N ASN A 268 -22.60 1.48 12.43
CA ASN A 268 -24.00 1.25 12.82
C ASN A 268 -24.26 1.38 14.33
N GLN A 269 -23.23 1.33 15.17
CA GLN A 269 -23.39 1.59 16.61
C GLN A 269 -23.71 3.06 16.90
N LEU A 270 -23.43 3.97 15.97
CA LEU A 270 -23.78 5.39 16.11
C LEU A 270 -25.30 5.61 16.10
N ASP A 271 -26.07 4.72 15.46
CA ASP A 271 -27.51 4.79 15.35
C ASP A 271 -28.24 4.42 16.68
N PHE A 272 -27.53 3.73 17.57
CA PHE A 272 -28.02 3.24 18.87
C PHE A 272 -27.29 3.87 20.06
N ALA A 273 -26.57 4.98 19.82
CA ALA A 273 -25.82 5.64 20.86
C ALA A 273 -26.74 6.38 21.83
N ASP A 274 -26.57 6.18 23.14
CA ASP A 274 -27.32 6.86 24.21
C ASP A 274 -26.88 8.33 24.39
N ALA A 275 -25.74 8.73 23.83
CA ALA A 275 -25.22 10.08 23.93
C ALA A 275 -25.79 10.98 22.84
N GLU A 276 -25.86 12.27 23.10
CA GLU A 276 -26.32 13.27 22.15
C GLU A 276 -25.20 13.69 21.19
N TRP A 277 -25.58 13.97 19.95
CA TRP A 277 -24.70 14.56 18.94
C TRP A 277 -24.42 16.03 19.30
N GLN A 278 -23.14 16.38 19.33
CA GLN A 278 -22.69 17.77 19.53
C GLN A 278 -22.32 18.39 18.19
N ASP A 279 -22.89 19.56 17.92
CA ASP A 279 -22.44 20.41 16.80
C ASP A 279 -21.02 20.94 17.12
N CYS A 280 -20.08 20.73 16.21
CA CYS A 280 -18.70 21.14 16.33
C CYS A 280 -18.32 22.21 15.29
N GLY A 281 -19.31 22.81 14.64
CA GLY A 281 -19.14 23.85 13.64
C GLY A 281 -18.65 23.32 12.30
N THR A 282 -17.96 24.17 11.55
CA THR A 282 -17.55 23.92 10.18
C THR A 282 -16.07 23.58 10.07
N VAL A 283 -15.73 22.62 9.21
CA VAL A 283 -14.34 22.22 8.94
C VAL A 283 -14.05 22.21 7.44
N THR A 284 -12.89 22.74 7.06
CA THR A 284 -12.33 22.65 5.70
C THR A 284 -11.19 21.64 5.61
N ASN A 285 -10.70 21.14 6.76
CA ASN A 285 -9.67 20.14 6.85
C ASN A 285 -10.19 18.95 7.67
N LEU A 286 -10.29 17.79 7.03
CA LEU A 286 -10.84 16.57 7.66
C LEU A 286 -10.03 16.09 8.87
N ASN A 287 -8.75 16.44 9.02
CA ASN A 287 -8.00 16.17 10.25
C ASN A 287 -8.57 16.89 11.48
N LYS A 288 -9.37 17.93 11.29
CA LYS A 288 -10.12 18.60 12.38
C LYS A 288 -11.28 17.76 12.92
N MET A 289 -11.63 16.64 12.25
CA MET A 289 -12.51 15.63 12.86
C MET A 289 -11.87 14.97 14.09
N LYS A 290 -10.53 14.96 14.17
CA LYS A 290 -9.79 14.45 15.32
C LYS A 290 -9.79 15.47 16.48
N VAL A 291 -9.76 14.96 17.71
CA VAL A 291 -9.45 15.73 18.93
C VAL A 291 -8.11 15.24 19.50
N SER A 292 -7.48 16.07 20.31
CA SER A 292 -6.26 15.68 21.03
C SER A 292 -6.53 14.45 21.91
N GLN A 293 -5.60 13.52 21.92
CA GLN A 293 -5.63 12.34 22.77
C GLN A 293 -4.55 12.46 23.86
N PRO A 294 -4.77 11.87 25.06
CA PRO A 294 -3.72 11.75 26.08
C PRO A 294 -2.51 10.94 25.54
N ASP A 295 -1.34 11.18 26.09
CA ASP A 295 -0.09 10.53 25.68
C ASP A 295 -0.14 9.00 25.82
N ASP A 296 -0.86 8.50 26.84
CA ASP A 296 -1.04 7.08 27.10
C ASP A 296 -2.23 6.43 26.36
N ALA A 297 -2.91 7.17 25.52
CA ALA A 297 -4.10 6.70 24.79
C ALA A 297 -3.80 5.50 23.88
N ALA A 298 -2.57 5.35 23.39
CA ALA A 298 -2.15 4.19 22.60
C ALA A 298 -2.27 2.86 23.36
N THR A 299 -2.32 2.88 24.71
CA THR A 299 -2.54 1.71 25.57
C THR A 299 -4.00 1.52 25.99
N LEU A 300 -4.92 2.27 25.40
CA LEU A 300 -6.35 2.34 25.77
C LEU A 300 -6.64 3.06 27.11
N ARG A 301 -5.64 3.52 27.83
CA ARG A 301 -5.81 4.26 29.06
C ARG A 301 -5.98 5.75 28.75
N GLY A 302 -7.02 6.35 29.26
CA GLY A 302 -7.31 7.77 29.08
C GLY A 302 -7.74 8.19 27.66
N ALA A 303 -8.01 7.26 26.76
CA ALA A 303 -8.46 7.57 25.41
C ALA A 303 -9.81 8.28 25.41
N ASN A 304 -9.90 9.40 24.69
CA ASN A 304 -11.14 10.12 24.43
C ASN A 304 -11.80 9.55 23.17
N ASN A 305 -12.61 8.49 23.33
CA ASN A 305 -13.28 7.83 22.22
C ASN A 305 -14.57 8.54 21.82
N TYR A 306 -14.81 8.63 20.54
CA TYR A 306 -16.01 9.26 19.95
C TYR A 306 -16.23 8.82 18.51
N GLY A 307 -17.45 9.01 18.00
CA GLY A 307 -17.75 9.02 16.58
C GLY A 307 -17.81 10.46 16.05
N ALA A 308 -17.45 10.67 14.81
CA ALA A 308 -17.55 11.97 14.13
C ALA A 308 -18.11 11.82 12.73
N ILE A 309 -18.96 12.74 12.33
CA ILE A 309 -19.53 12.85 11.00
C ILE A 309 -19.28 14.26 10.47
N ALA A 310 -18.73 14.37 9.26
CA ALA A 310 -18.62 15.63 8.52
C ALA A 310 -19.45 15.51 7.25
N GLU A 311 -20.40 16.45 7.04
CA GLU A 311 -21.38 16.40 5.94
C GLU A 311 -21.44 17.72 5.20
N GLY A 312 -21.76 17.64 3.92
CA GLY A 312 -21.94 18.79 3.03
C GLY A 312 -21.83 18.38 1.58
N PHE A 313 -21.09 19.16 0.80
CA PHE A 313 -20.90 18.95 -0.61
C PHE A 313 -19.41 18.99 -0.97
N ILE A 314 -19.04 18.18 -1.95
CA ILE A 314 -17.74 18.26 -2.63
C ILE A 314 -17.95 18.84 -4.03
N ASN A 315 -17.13 19.83 -4.41
CA ASN A 315 -17.13 20.38 -5.77
C ASN A 315 -16.17 19.60 -6.66
N VAL A 316 -16.74 18.88 -7.62
CA VAL A 316 -16.00 18.10 -8.63
C VAL A 316 -15.66 19.05 -9.80
N PRO A 317 -14.37 19.17 -10.20
CA PRO A 317 -13.94 20.21 -11.15
C PRO A 317 -14.37 19.95 -12.61
N GLU A 318 -14.57 18.70 -13.00
CA GLU A 318 -14.93 18.29 -14.35
C GLU A 318 -15.58 16.90 -14.36
N ASP A 319 -16.31 16.56 -15.42
CA ASP A 319 -16.84 15.20 -15.60
C ASP A 319 -15.72 14.17 -15.63
N GLY A 320 -15.91 13.05 -14.94
CA GLY A 320 -14.87 12.01 -14.92
C GLY A 320 -15.23 10.79 -14.09
N VAL A 321 -14.46 9.74 -14.31
CA VAL A 321 -14.38 8.60 -13.39
C VAL A 321 -13.29 8.91 -12.39
N TYR A 322 -13.66 8.95 -11.12
CA TYR A 322 -12.76 9.26 -10.01
C TYR A 322 -12.56 8.04 -9.14
N TYR A 323 -11.30 7.69 -8.94
CA TYR A 323 -10.87 6.76 -7.91
C TYR A 323 -10.64 7.52 -6.62
N LEU A 324 -11.23 7.03 -5.54
CA LEU A 324 -11.25 7.69 -4.24
C LEU A 324 -10.48 6.85 -3.22
N SER A 325 -9.70 7.50 -2.38
CA SER A 325 -8.94 6.86 -1.32
C SER A 325 -9.07 7.66 -0.03
N SER A 326 -9.33 6.98 1.09
CA SER A 326 -9.41 7.59 2.42
C SER A 326 -9.14 6.55 3.49
N ARG A 327 -8.74 7.03 4.68
CA ARG A 327 -8.56 6.19 5.88
C ARG A 327 -9.72 6.33 6.88
N MET A 328 -10.78 7.05 6.52
CA MET A 328 -12.00 7.11 7.33
C MET A 328 -12.79 5.80 7.25
N GLU A 329 -13.61 5.54 8.23
CA GLU A 329 -14.45 4.34 8.28
C GLU A 329 -15.33 4.24 7.06
N GLN A 330 -16.03 5.34 6.73
CA GLN A 330 -16.90 5.39 5.56
C GLN A 330 -16.82 6.74 4.88
N VAL A 331 -16.91 6.71 3.55
CA VAL A 331 -17.13 7.89 2.70
C VAL A 331 -18.33 7.61 1.81
N TRP A 332 -19.27 8.53 1.83
CA TRP A 332 -20.49 8.50 1.03
C TRP A 332 -20.48 9.66 0.04
N ILE A 333 -20.82 9.41 -1.21
CA ILE A 333 -21.05 10.44 -2.24
C ILE A 333 -22.40 10.16 -2.90
N ASP A 334 -23.23 11.19 -3.08
CA ASP A 334 -24.59 11.07 -3.62
C ASP A 334 -25.43 9.98 -2.91
N ASN A 335 -25.29 9.89 -1.57
CA ASN A 335 -25.91 8.88 -0.70
C ASN A 335 -25.52 7.43 -1.03
N LYS A 336 -24.44 7.21 -1.79
CA LYS A 336 -23.87 5.87 -2.02
C LYS A 336 -22.60 5.71 -1.19
N LEU A 337 -22.47 4.58 -0.50
CA LEU A 337 -21.25 4.20 0.19
C LEU A 337 -20.17 3.88 -0.85
N VAL A 338 -19.16 4.74 -0.95
CA VAL A 338 -18.07 4.60 -1.93
C VAL A 338 -16.79 4.06 -1.31
N ILE A 339 -16.54 4.32 -0.02
CA ILE A 339 -15.43 3.73 0.72
C ILE A 339 -15.97 3.14 2.02
N ASN A 340 -15.61 1.90 2.30
CA ASN A 340 -15.88 1.23 3.55
C ASN A 340 -14.61 0.58 4.10
N ASN A 341 -14.04 1.16 5.15
CA ASN A 341 -12.86 0.66 5.86
C ASN A 341 -13.23 0.15 7.25
N GLU A 342 -14.49 -0.13 7.50
CA GLU A 342 -14.99 -0.55 8.79
C GLU A 342 -14.30 -1.84 9.26
N GLY A 343 -13.72 -1.82 10.46
CA GLY A 343 -12.99 -2.96 11.02
C GLY A 343 -11.59 -3.18 10.43
N ALA A 344 -11.14 -2.38 9.46
CA ALA A 344 -9.78 -2.50 8.92
C ALA A 344 -8.75 -1.86 9.86
N VAL A 345 -7.59 -2.49 9.95
CA VAL A 345 -6.41 -1.89 10.61
C VAL A 345 -5.90 -0.75 9.72
N LYS A 346 -5.98 0.48 10.21
CA LYS A 346 -5.74 1.70 9.41
C LYS A 346 -4.27 1.98 9.06
N ALA A 347 -3.36 1.26 9.66
CA ALA A 347 -1.93 1.49 9.48
C ALA A 347 -1.44 1.34 8.04
N GLY A 348 -2.06 0.52 7.22
CA GLY A 348 -1.54 0.16 5.91
C GLY A 348 -2.51 0.15 4.74
N THR A 349 -3.79 0.36 4.96
CA THR A 349 -4.80 0.20 3.90
C THR A 349 -5.56 1.50 3.66
N ASN A 350 -5.54 1.97 2.41
CA ASN A 350 -6.55 2.87 1.87
C ASN A 350 -7.49 2.03 1.02
N SER A 351 -8.75 1.91 1.39
CA SER A 351 -9.76 1.47 0.42
C SER A 351 -9.96 2.56 -0.60
N ASP A 352 -9.85 2.22 -1.86
CA ASP A 352 -10.21 3.08 -2.95
C ASP A 352 -11.34 2.43 -3.76
N ASN A 353 -12.25 3.25 -4.18
CA ASN A 353 -13.36 2.85 -5.03
C ASN A 353 -13.53 3.86 -6.17
N ALA A 354 -14.07 3.42 -7.29
CA ALA A 354 -14.29 4.27 -8.44
C ALA A 354 -15.76 4.71 -8.52
N VAL A 355 -15.99 5.96 -8.95
CA VAL A 355 -17.33 6.54 -9.18
C VAL A 355 -17.29 7.49 -10.36
N ALA A 356 -18.33 7.49 -11.18
CA ALA A 356 -18.49 8.45 -12.28
C ALA A 356 -19.30 9.66 -11.80
N LEU A 357 -18.70 10.86 -11.82
CA LEU A 357 -19.29 12.10 -11.33
C LEU A 357 -19.31 13.16 -12.43
N ALA A 358 -20.40 13.89 -12.57
CA ALA A 358 -20.46 15.11 -13.37
C ALA A 358 -19.72 16.27 -12.66
N LYS A 359 -19.36 17.29 -13.39
CA LYS A 359 -18.83 18.54 -12.83
C LYS A 359 -19.87 19.21 -11.93
N GLY A 360 -19.48 19.68 -10.74
CA GLY A 360 -20.32 20.45 -9.83
C GLY A 360 -20.38 19.87 -8.41
N LEU A 361 -21.41 20.23 -7.66
CA LEU A 361 -21.56 19.85 -6.25
C LEU A 361 -22.21 18.48 -6.11
N HIS A 362 -21.61 17.63 -5.28
CA HIS A 362 -22.13 16.32 -4.90
C HIS A 362 -22.24 16.22 -3.39
N PRO A 363 -23.37 15.77 -2.82
CA PRO A 363 -23.50 15.48 -1.40
C PRO A 363 -22.40 14.51 -0.95
N VAL A 364 -21.72 14.85 0.16
CA VAL A 364 -20.66 14.01 0.73
C VAL A 364 -20.86 13.86 2.24
N LYS A 365 -20.60 12.64 2.74
CA LYS A 365 -20.57 12.34 4.17
C LYS A 365 -19.33 11.53 4.50
N PHE A 366 -18.61 11.97 5.49
CA PHE A 366 -17.44 11.32 6.06
C PHE A 366 -17.75 10.82 7.46
N VAL A 367 -17.47 9.56 7.74
CA VAL A 367 -17.63 8.96 9.07
C VAL A 367 -16.27 8.53 9.60
N TYR A 368 -15.96 8.97 10.81
CA TYR A 368 -14.73 8.63 11.50
C TYR A 368 -15.04 8.13 12.91
N LEU A 369 -14.42 7.01 13.28
CA LEU A 369 -14.46 6.48 14.65
C LEU A 369 -13.09 6.63 15.31
N CYS A 370 -13.05 7.41 16.39
CA CYS A 370 -11.86 7.53 17.23
C CYS A 370 -11.78 6.32 18.15
N ASN A 371 -10.99 5.33 17.76
CA ASN A 371 -10.83 4.05 18.43
C ASN A 371 -9.44 3.45 18.21
N ILE A 372 -9.19 2.27 18.77
CA ILE A 372 -8.00 1.48 18.53
C ILE A 372 -8.42 0.14 17.94
N VAL A 373 -7.91 -0.18 16.75
CA VAL A 373 -8.18 -1.43 16.06
C VAL A 373 -6.86 -2.14 15.81
N GLY A 374 -6.76 -3.41 16.23
CA GLY A 374 -5.53 -4.20 16.08
C GLY A 374 -4.30 -3.56 16.72
N GLY A 375 -4.48 -2.85 17.84
CA GLY A 375 -3.41 -2.13 18.53
C GLY A 375 -3.02 -0.79 17.87
N TRP A 376 -3.70 -0.38 16.80
CA TRP A 376 -3.40 0.85 16.08
C TRP A 376 -4.42 1.96 16.41
N PRO A 377 -3.99 3.08 17.01
CA PRO A 377 -4.86 4.23 17.27
C PRO A 377 -5.29 4.91 15.97
N SER A 378 -6.58 5.09 15.76
CA SER A 378 -7.13 5.69 14.54
C SER A 378 -6.66 7.14 14.32
N TRP A 379 -6.37 7.88 15.40
CA TRP A 379 -5.91 9.27 15.34
C TRP A 379 -4.46 9.45 14.84
N TRP A 380 -3.69 8.38 14.72
CA TRP A 380 -2.39 8.42 14.04
C TRP A 380 -2.51 8.51 12.52
N SER A 381 -3.66 8.14 11.99
CA SER A 381 -3.92 8.23 10.55
C SER A 381 -4.17 9.67 10.11
N ASN A 382 -3.70 10.03 8.92
CA ASN A 382 -4.08 11.28 8.26
C ASN A 382 -5.49 11.12 7.68
N LEU A 383 -6.43 11.97 8.13
CA LEU A 383 -7.79 11.98 7.62
C LEU A 383 -7.89 12.94 6.44
N ASN A 384 -7.99 12.40 5.26
CA ASN A 384 -8.19 13.12 4.02
C ASN A 384 -9.05 12.30 3.06
N LEU A 385 -9.58 12.96 2.05
CA LEU A 385 -10.06 12.31 0.83
C LEU A 385 -9.03 12.59 -0.25
N GLU A 386 -8.55 11.55 -0.88
CA GLU A 386 -7.68 11.63 -2.05
C GLU A 386 -8.45 11.18 -3.28
N MET A 387 -8.25 11.87 -4.37
CA MET A 387 -8.91 11.60 -5.65
C MET A 387 -7.87 11.54 -6.77
N ARG A 388 -8.09 10.64 -7.73
CA ARG A 388 -7.42 10.64 -9.03
C ARG A 388 -8.41 10.32 -10.14
N LYS A 389 -8.24 10.88 -11.32
CA LYS A 389 -9.00 10.43 -12.49
C LYS A 389 -8.46 9.06 -12.99
N ASP A 390 -9.28 8.37 -13.76
CA ASP A 390 -8.97 7.04 -14.34
C ASP A 390 -7.67 6.99 -15.15
N ASN A 391 -7.28 8.11 -15.77
CA ASN A 391 -6.06 8.24 -16.58
C ASN A 391 -4.86 8.83 -15.82
N GLN A 392 -4.95 9.01 -14.51
CA GLN A 392 -3.89 9.58 -13.67
C GLN A 392 -3.26 8.52 -12.76
N LYS A 393 -1.94 8.62 -12.55
CA LYS A 393 -1.20 7.71 -11.66
C LYS A 393 -1.27 8.13 -10.19
N LYS A 394 -1.33 9.43 -9.93
CA LYS A 394 -1.15 9.99 -8.59
C LYS A 394 -2.48 10.46 -8.02
N PHE A 395 -2.77 10.01 -6.81
CA PHE A 395 -3.82 10.60 -5.98
C PHE A 395 -3.40 11.99 -5.51
N THR A 396 -4.36 12.90 -5.46
CA THR A 396 -4.22 14.23 -4.90
C THR A 396 -5.26 14.44 -3.82
N SER A 397 -4.85 15.03 -2.70
CA SER A 397 -5.78 15.36 -1.62
C SER A 397 -6.77 16.42 -2.08
N VAL A 398 -8.04 16.18 -1.80
CA VAL A 398 -9.11 17.17 -1.99
C VAL A 398 -8.84 18.35 -1.08
N GLN A 399 -8.83 19.56 -1.66
CA GLN A 399 -8.53 20.77 -0.93
C GLN A 399 -9.76 21.29 -0.18
N GLY A 400 -9.56 21.96 0.95
CA GLY A 400 -10.62 22.53 1.77
C GLY A 400 -11.53 23.53 0.99
N THR A 401 -11.02 24.15 -0.04
CA THR A 401 -11.77 25.03 -0.95
C THR A 401 -12.79 24.32 -1.85
N GLN A 402 -12.74 22.98 -1.87
CA GLN A 402 -13.69 22.14 -2.62
C GLN A 402 -14.88 21.67 -1.75
N TYR A 403 -14.86 21.95 -0.44
CA TYR A 403 -15.93 21.56 0.48
C TYR A 403 -16.86 22.71 0.77
N PHE A 404 -18.16 22.40 0.78
CA PHE A 404 -19.24 23.36 1.00
C PHE A 404 -20.34 22.76 1.87
N HIS A 405 -21.15 23.62 2.51
CA HIS A 405 -22.38 23.26 3.20
C HIS A 405 -23.44 24.34 2.99
N LYS A 406 -24.68 24.09 3.37
CA LYS A 406 -25.76 25.06 3.40
C LYS A 406 -25.66 26.00 4.58
#